data_9c3d336442c2d7f955f2effd13e67afb
#
_entry.id   9c3d336442c2d7f955f2effd13e67afb
#
_cell.length_a   1.000
_cell.length_b   1.000
_cell.length_c   1.000
_cell.angle_alpha   90.00
_cell.angle_beta   90.00
_cell.angle_gamma   90.00
#
_symmetry.space_group_name_H-M   'P 1'
#
loop_
_entity.id
_entity.type
_entity.pdbx_description
1 polymer ?
#
loop_
_entity_poly.entity_id
_entity_poly.type
_entity_poly.pdbx_seq_one_letter_code
_entity_poly.pdbx_strand_id
1 'polypeptide(L)'
;MPGRLSFDRVAAIYDETRSLAPRAMARVLAALVDELHGKRVLEIGVGTGRYAVPLQKSGIRVIGVDISRKMVEIGLAKGLRDVVFADAARLPFRSKSFDVATTNHVLHLISDWRDVLMEIARVTRETYFTVIERSDRIDTLKREYDALVKGAGYVWSHPGLHEKDLPGLLKPDFIMPVGPFRETLLADATLDELDRRTYSSQWDVPDEIHRKAMEPLRAKWRGKEIQWSYTLEVTFWRWERLLEIATSQRP
;
A
#
# COMPACT_ATOMS: atom_id res chain seq x y z
N MET A 1 -18.97 9.71 -3.41
CA MET A 1 -19.09 8.42 -4.08
C MET A 1 -18.95 7.36 -3.02
N PRO A 2 -19.93 6.50 -2.77
CA PRO A 2 -19.81 5.42 -1.80
C PRO A 2 -18.79 4.39 -2.30
N GLY A 3 -17.91 3.90 -1.42
CA GLY A 3 -16.96 2.82 -1.71
C GLY A 3 -15.49 3.20 -1.89
N ARG A 4 -15.10 4.46 -1.61
CA ARG A 4 -13.69 4.89 -1.66
C ARG A 4 -13.26 5.48 -0.32
N LEU A 5 -12.22 4.92 0.26
CA LEU A 5 -11.62 5.43 1.48
C LEU A 5 -10.60 6.51 1.14
N SER A 6 -10.79 7.73 1.66
CA SER A 6 -9.79 8.80 1.57
C SER A 6 -8.89 8.77 2.80
N PHE A 7 -7.58 8.88 2.58
CA PHE A 7 -6.58 8.96 3.64
C PHE A 7 -6.34 10.38 4.16
N ASP A 8 -7.16 11.35 3.79
CA ASP A 8 -7.08 12.73 4.29
C ASP A 8 -7.06 12.82 5.82
N ARG A 9 -7.73 11.88 6.50
CA ARG A 9 -7.82 11.81 7.96
C ARG A 9 -6.47 11.56 8.64
N VAL A 10 -5.61 10.76 8.02
CA VAL A 10 -4.32 10.33 8.57
C VAL A 10 -3.12 10.84 7.77
N ALA A 11 -3.34 11.73 6.82
CA ALA A 11 -2.30 12.21 5.92
C ALA A 11 -1.06 12.74 6.66
N ALA A 12 -1.28 13.52 7.74
CA ALA A 12 -0.19 14.12 8.52
C ALA A 12 0.74 13.11 9.22
N ILE A 13 0.24 11.90 9.51
CA ILE A 13 0.98 10.86 10.24
C ILE A 13 1.26 9.64 9.37
N TYR A 14 0.89 9.70 8.08
CA TYR A 14 0.97 8.54 7.19
C TYR A 14 2.41 8.03 7.04
N ASP A 15 3.35 8.91 6.81
CA ASP A 15 4.75 8.53 6.61
C ASP A 15 5.39 7.96 7.89
N GLU A 16 5.00 8.45 9.06
CA GLU A 16 5.48 7.93 10.35
C GLU A 16 5.02 6.50 10.59
N THR A 17 3.79 6.16 10.17
CA THR A 17 3.14 4.88 10.49
C THR A 17 3.20 3.84 9.38
N ARG A 18 3.66 4.22 8.18
CA ARG A 18 3.65 3.36 6.98
C ARG A 18 4.98 3.30 6.24
N SER A 19 6.02 3.97 6.74
CA SER A 19 7.34 3.91 6.10
C SER A 19 8.00 2.55 6.31
N LEU A 20 8.65 2.06 5.27
CA LEU A 20 9.61 0.98 5.40
C LEU A 20 10.83 1.48 6.19
N ALA A 21 11.51 0.56 6.88
CA ALA A 21 12.80 0.88 7.48
C ALA A 21 13.74 1.50 6.44
N PRO A 22 14.52 2.55 6.79
CA PRO A 22 15.35 3.27 5.81
C PRO A 22 16.25 2.38 4.96
N ARG A 23 16.84 1.34 5.58
CA ARG A 23 17.68 0.36 4.88
C ARG A 23 16.89 -0.48 3.87
N ALA A 24 15.68 -0.89 4.21
CA ALA A 24 14.82 -1.66 3.32
C ALA A 24 14.36 -0.80 2.15
N MET A 25 13.93 0.44 2.42
CA MET A 25 13.55 1.41 1.38
C MET A 25 14.71 1.67 0.42
N ALA A 26 15.92 1.92 0.93
CA ALA A 26 17.09 2.16 0.09
C ALA A 26 17.39 1.00 -0.87
N ARG A 27 17.27 -0.27 -0.39
CA ARG A 27 17.50 -1.44 -1.22
C ARG A 27 16.41 -1.66 -2.27
N VAL A 28 15.15 -1.43 -1.93
CA VAL A 28 14.02 -1.49 -2.89
C VAL A 28 14.20 -0.42 -3.97
N LEU A 29 14.54 0.81 -3.56
CA LEU A 29 14.74 1.91 -4.51
C LEU A 29 15.92 1.63 -5.45
N ALA A 30 17.04 1.12 -4.94
CA ALA A 30 18.16 0.74 -5.79
C ALA A 30 17.75 -0.28 -6.86
N ALA A 31 17.05 -1.35 -6.45
CA ALA A 31 16.55 -2.37 -7.36
C ALA A 31 15.54 -1.81 -8.39
N LEU A 32 14.65 -0.90 -7.95
CA LEU A 32 13.67 -0.25 -8.84
C LEU A 32 14.34 0.74 -9.81
N VAL A 33 15.38 1.48 -9.39
CA VAL A 33 16.09 2.41 -10.28
C VAL A 33 16.72 1.66 -11.45
N ASP A 34 17.36 0.53 -11.21
CA ASP A 34 17.95 -0.30 -12.26
C ASP A 34 16.89 -0.82 -13.24
N GLU A 35 15.77 -1.32 -12.73
CA GLU A 35 14.67 -1.88 -13.55
C GLU A 35 13.91 -0.80 -14.33
N LEU A 36 13.77 0.40 -13.77
CA LEU A 36 12.93 1.48 -14.31
C LEU A 36 13.72 2.50 -15.13
N HIS A 37 15.03 2.34 -15.27
CA HIS A 37 15.87 3.27 -16.02
C HIS A 37 15.37 3.45 -17.47
N GLY A 38 15.20 4.71 -17.88
CA GLY A 38 14.70 5.06 -19.22
C GLY A 38 13.19 4.90 -19.41
N LYS A 39 12.47 4.30 -18.48
CA LYS A 39 11.02 4.03 -18.56
C LYS A 39 10.19 5.20 -18.05
N ARG A 40 8.97 5.32 -18.59
CA ARG A 40 7.91 6.20 -18.07
C ARG A 40 7.04 5.41 -17.13
N VAL A 41 7.02 5.80 -15.87
CA VAL A 41 6.32 5.08 -14.80
C VAL A 41 5.07 5.84 -14.37
N LEU A 42 3.95 5.13 -14.18
CA LEU A 42 2.74 5.63 -13.57
C LEU A 42 2.59 5.04 -12.17
N GLU A 43 2.63 5.85 -11.12
CA GLU A 43 2.29 5.44 -9.76
C GLU A 43 0.85 5.85 -9.45
N ILE A 44 -0.03 4.86 -9.26
CA ILE A 44 -1.44 5.05 -8.90
C ILE A 44 -1.57 4.97 -7.38
N GLY A 45 -2.25 5.96 -6.77
CA GLY A 45 -2.27 6.15 -5.33
C GLY A 45 -0.92 6.64 -4.82
N VAL A 46 -0.35 7.65 -5.51
CA VAL A 46 0.99 8.17 -5.19
C VAL A 46 1.09 8.75 -3.77
N GLY A 47 -0.02 9.22 -3.23
CA GLY A 47 -0.13 9.74 -1.86
C GLY A 47 0.92 10.78 -1.52
N THR A 48 1.68 10.54 -0.46
CA THR A 48 2.78 11.39 0.00
C THR A 48 4.07 11.23 -0.82
N GLY A 49 4.04 10.45 -1.91
CA GLY A 49 5.19 10.23 -2.79
C GLY A 49 6.27 9.32 -2.22
N ARG A 50 5.87 8.32 -1.39
CA ARG A 50 6.82 7.42 -0.72
C ARG A 50 7.82 6.75 -1.67
N TYR A 51 7.37 6.32 -2.86
CA TYR A 51 8.23 5.79 -3.92
C TYR A 51 8.52 6.83 -5.01
N ALA A 52 7.52 7.60 -5.44
CA ALA A 52 7.68 8.57 -6.53
C ALA A 52 8.78 9.60 -6.24
N VAL A 53 8.79 10.20 -5.03
CA VAL A 53 9.77 11.25 -4.70
C VAL A 53 11.21 10.76 -4.81
N PRO A 54 11.63 9.64 -4.16
CA PRO A 54 13.00 9.17 -4.30
C PRO A 54 13.32 8.64 -5.72
N LEU A 55 12.37 8.03 -6.42
CA LEU A 55 12.57 7.61 -7.82
C LEU A 55 12.78 8.81 -8.74
N GLN A 56 11.96 9.87 -8.59
CA GLN A 56 12.14 11.13 -9.34
C GLN A 56 13.50 11.77 -9.04
N LYS A 57 13.96 11.76 -7.78
CA LYS A 57 15.30 12.25 -7.39
C LYS A 57 16.42 11.42 -8.03
N SER A 58 16.19 10.14 -8.30
CA SER A 58 17.12 9.25 -9.01
C SER A 58 17.01 9.33 -10.53
N GLY A 59 16.23 10.29 -11.07
CA GLY A 59 16.13 10.52 -12.51
C GLY A 59 15.08 9.66 -13.24
N ILE A 60 14.29 8.86 -12.52
CA ILE A 60 13.20 8.09 -13.12
C ILE A 60 12.01 9.02 -13.42
N ARG A 61 11.41 8.88 -14.60
CA ARG A 61 10.22 9.65 -15.02
C ARG A 61 8.96 9.04 -14.40
N VAL A 62 8.60 9.45 -13.19
CA VAL A 62 7.38 9.00 -12.50
C VAL A 62 6.31 10.08 -12.61
N ILE A 63 5.11 9.70 -13.05
CA ILE A 63 3.89 10.49 -12.95
C ILE A 63 3.01 9.85 -11.91
N GLY A 64 2.57 10.64 -10.92
CA GLY A 64 1.70 10.19 -9.84
C GLY A 64 0.23 10.45 -10.15
N VAL A 65 -0.66 9.57 -9.68
CA VAL A 65 -2.11 9.80 -9.64
C VAL A 65 -2.61 9.56 -8.24
N ASP A 66 -3.42 10.47 -7.72
CA ASP A 66 -4.14 10.29 -6.45
C ASP A 66 -5.46 11.04 -6.45
N ILE A 67 -6.39 10.63 -5.61
CA ILE A 67 -7.66 11.30 -5.37
C ILE A 67 -7.62 12.20 -4.12
N SER A 68 -6.68 11.92 -3.20
CA SER A 68 -6.53 12.64 -1.93
C SER A 68 -5.67 13.89 -2.11
N ARG A 69 -6.29 15.08 -1.96
CA ARG A 69 -5.57 16.35 -2.02
C ARG A 69 -4.56 16.49 -0.89
N LYS A 70 -4.94 16.15 0.34
CA LYS A 70 -4.05 16.29 1.51
C LYS A 70 -2.81 15.41 1.43
N MET A 71 -2.95 14.18 0.93
CA MET A 71 -1.81 13.29 0.71
C MET A 71 -0.85 13.88 -0.32
N VAL A 72 -1.39 14.36 -1.44
CA VAL A 72 -0.58 14.98 -2.50
C VAL A 72 0.09 16.28 -2.04
N GLU A 73 -0.59 17.12 -1.26
CA GLU A 73 0.00 18.36 -0.70
C GLU A 73 1.24 18.05 0.14
N ILE A 74 1.20 17.00 0.96
CA ILE A 74 2.39 16.52 1.71
C ILE A 74 3.47 16.02 0.74
N GLY A 75 3.08 15.28 -0.29
CA GLY A 75 4.00 14.81 -1.32
C GLY A 75 4.71 15.96 -2.03
N LEU A 76 3.97 16.99 -2.44
CA LEU A 76 4.50 18.21 -3.06
C LEU A 76 5.51 18.92 -2.14
N ALA A 77 5.19 19.04 -0.85
CA ALA A 77 6.10 19.62 0.15
C ALA A 77 7.40 18.81 0.30
N LYS A 78 7.38 17.49 0.02
CA LYS A 78 8.55 16.61 0.00
C LYS A 78 9.32 16.60 -1.32
N GLY A 79 8.81 17.31 -2.33
CA GLY A 79 9.41 17.42 -3.67
C GLY A 79 8.82 16.47 -4.72
N LEU A 80 7.60 15.94 -4.48
CA LEU A 80 6.83 15.23 -5.51
C LEU A 80 6.58 16.18 -6.68
N ARG A 81 6.78 15.68 -7.91
CA ARG A 81 6.52 16.40 -9.16
C ARG A 81 5.59 15.55 -10.03
N ASP A 82 5.02 16.17 -11.06
CA ASP A 82 4.25 15.45 -12.09
C ASP A 82 3.12 14.58 -11.49
N VAL A 83 2.17 15.22 -10.81
CA VAL A 83 1.01 14.57 -10.21
C VAL A 83 -0.29 15.01 -10.86
N VAL A 84 -1.22 14.09 -11.06
CA VAL A 84 -2.56 14.32 -11.60
C VAL A 84 -3.60 13.87 -10.59
N PHE A 85 -4.56 14.74 -10.29
CA PHE A 85 -5.71 14.37 -9.48
C PHE A 85 -6.73 13.63 -10.34
N ALA A 86 -6.84 12.33 -10.13
CA ALA A 86 -7.78 11.49 -10.87
C ALA A 86 -8.20 10.25 -10.07
N ASP A 87 -9.30 9.67 -10.54
CA ASP A 87 -9.79 8.39 -10.12
C ASP A 87 -9.01 7.27 -10.81
N ALA A 88 -8.49 6.34 -10.01
CA ALA A 88 -7.73 5.19 -10.50
C ALA A 88 -8.51 4.30 -11.50
N ALA A 89 -9.85 4.23 -11.36
CA ALA A 89 -10.72 3.50 -12.27
C ALA A 89 -11.07 4.26 -13.55
N ARG A 90 -10.57 5.52 -13.71
CA ARG A 90 -10.83 6.38 -14.89
C ARG A 90 -9.63 7.31 -15.12
N LEU A 91 -8.52 6.72 -15.54
CA LEU A 91 -7.26 7.44 -15.72
C LEU A 91 -7.33 8.40 -16.92
N PRO A 92 -6.96 9.69 -16.78
CA PRO A 92 -7.06 10.69 -17.85
C PRO A 92 -5.88 10.61 -18.84
N PHE A 93 -5.42 9.40 -19.13
CA PHE A 93 -4.30 9.16 -20.03
C PHE A 93 -4.74 8.37 -21.26
N ARG A 94 -4.04 8.59 -22.37
CA ARG A 94 -4.22 7.76 -23.57
C ARG A 94 -3.72 6.34 -23.31
N SER A 95 -4.29 5.39 -24.05
CA SER A 95 -3.81 4.00 -24.04
C SER A 95 -2.31 3.95 -24.35
N LYS A 96 -1.60 3.06 -23.67
CA LYS A 96 -0.18 2.81 -23.90
C LYS A 96 0.70 4.05 -23.73
N SER A 97 0.38 4.92 -22.77
CA SER A 97 1.13 6.14 -22.46
C SER A 97 2.34 5.92 -21.56
N PHE A 98 2.35 4.81 -20.81
CA PHE A 98 3.41 4.48 -19.85
C PHE A 98 4.02 3.13 -20.17
N ASP A 99 5.30 2.98 -19.87
CA ASP A 99 5.98 1.71 -20.04
C ASP A 99 5.64 0.79 -18.86
N VAL A 100 5.60 1.36 -17.65
CA VAL A 100 5.33 0.63 -16.39
C VAL A 100 4.29 1.35 -15.56
N ALA A 101 3.43 0.58 -14.87
CA ALA A 101 2.55 1.11 -13.83
C ALA A 101 2.77 0.39 -12.49
N THR A 102 2.42 1.06 -11.39
CA THR A 102 2.51 0.47 -10.05
C THR A 102 1.38 0.96 -9.14
N THR A 103 0.96 0.09 -8.21
CA THR A 103 0.18 0.45 -7.03
C THR A 103 0.87 -0.08 -5.79
N ASN A 104 0.80 0.66 -4.69
CA ASN A 104 1.31 0.21 -3.41
C ASN A 104 0.33 0.63 -2.30
N HIS A 105 -0.36 -0.34 -1.70
CA HIS A 105 -1.41 -0.10 -0.69
C HIS A 105 -2.62 0.70 -1.20
N VAL A 106 -3.11 0.41 -2.38
CA VAL A 106 -4.20 1.14 -3.06
C VAL A 106 -5.41 0.27 -3.36
N LEU A 107 -5.21 -0.89 -4.00
CA LEU A 107 -6.31 -1.70 -4.54
C LEU A 107 -7.31 -2.14 -3.47
N HIS A 108 -6.86 -2.37 -2.23
CA HIS A 108 -7.74 -2.76 -1.12
C HIS A 108 -8.70 -1.64 -0.68
N LEU A 109 -8.44 -0.39 -1.05
CA LEU A 109 -9.26 0.77 -0.71
C LEU A 109 -10.39 1.03 -1.72
N ILE A 110 -10.40 0.31 -2.84
CA ILE A 110 -11.26 0.57 -3.99
C ILE A 110 -12.12 -0.66 -4.28
N SER A 111 -13.44 -0.52 -4.15
CA SER A 111 -14.40 -1.62 -4.42
C SER A 111 -14.34 -2.12 -5.86
N ASP A 112 -14.17 -1.21 -6.80
CA ASP A 112 -14.05 -1.45 -8.23
C ASP A 112 -12.59 -1.66 -8.68
N TRP A 113 -11.78 -2.33 -7.85
CA TRP A 113 -10.36 -2.61 -8.11
C TRP A 113 -10.09 -3.33 -9.45
N ARG A 114 -11.07 -4.09 -9.96
CA ARG A 114 -10.96 -4.71 -11.29
C ARG A 114 -10.95 -3.66 -12.41
N ASP A 115 -11.77 -2.62 -12.29
CA ASP A 115 -11.78 -1.51 -13.24
C ASP A 115 -10.44 -0.74 -13.17
N VAL A 116 -9.84 -0.63 -11.97
CA VAL A 116 -8.48 -0.09 -11.83
C VAL A 116 -7.46 -0.95 -12.58
N LEU A 117 -7.50 -2.28 -12.47
CA LEU A 117 -6.60 -3.16 -13.23
C LEU A 117 -6.83 -3.05 -14.75
N MET A 118 -8.07 -2.87 -15.20
CA MET A 118 -8.37 -2.60 -16.63
C MET A 118 -7.75 -1.29 -17.11
N GLU A 119 -7.85 -0.23 -16.32
CA GLU A 119 -7.23 1.06 -16.63
C GLU A 119 -5.70 0.97 -16.63
N ILE A 120 -5.12 0.26 -15.66
CA ILE A 120 -3.67 -0.04 -15.64
C ILE A 120 -3.28 -0.76 -16.94
N ALA A 121 -3.99 -1.83 -17.30
CA ALA A 121 -3.72 -2.58 -18.54
C ALA A 121 -3.86 -1.70 -19.80
N ARG A 122 -4.85 -0.80 -19.82
CA ARG A 122 -5.08 0.12 -20.92
C ARG A 122 -3.93 1.11 -21.12
N VAL A 123 -3.43 1.71 -20.04
CA VAL A 123 -2.43 2.79 -20.13
C VAL A 123 -0.99 2.29 -20.18
N THR A 124 -0.74 1.02 -19.82
CA THR A 124 0.60 0.42 -19.71
C THR A 124 0.99 -0.36 -20.95
N ARG A 125 2.26 -0.28 -21.36
CA ARG A 125 2.83 -1.00 -22.54
C ARG A 125 3.49 -2.31 -22.17
N GLU A 126 4.19 -2.35 -21.03
CA GLU A 126 5.06 -3.47 -20.63
C GLU A 126 4.53 -4.16 -19.39
N THR A 127 4.77 -3.60 -18.22
CA THR A 127 4.55 -4.29 -16.95
C THR A 127 3.80 -3.44 -15.93
N TYR A 128 3.10 -4.12 -15.05
CA TYR A 128 2.61 -3.61 -13.78
C TYR A 128 3.39 -4.28 -12.65
N PHE A 129 3.73 -3.55 -11.60
CA PHE A 129 4.32 -4.13 -10.41
C PHE A 129 3.72 -3.58 -9.12
N THR A 130 3.93 -4.32 -8.04
CA THR A 130 3.68 -3.88 -6.67
C THR A 130 4.77 -4.40 -5.75
N VAL A 131 4.99 -3.73 -4.61
CA VAL A 131 5.93 -4.17 -3.58
C VAL A 131 5.15 -4.87 -2.47
N ILE A 132 5.45 -6.15 -2.26
CA ILE A 132 4.77 -7.01 -1.30
C ILE A 132 5.74 -7.34 -0.16
N GLU A 133 5.32 -7.15 1.07
CA GLU A 133 6.04 -7.65 2.23
C GLU A 133 5.66 -9.11 2.50
N ARG A 134 6.67 -9.98 2.53
CA ARG A 134 6.57 -11.36 3.03
C ARG A 134 7.28 -11.42 4.37
N SER A 135 6.53 -11.52 5.43
CA SER A 135 7.03 -11.46 6.79
C SER A 135 6.68 -12.74 7.55
N ASP A 136 7.63 -13.23 8.33
CA ASP A 136 7.37 -14.20 9.40
C ASP A 136 6.72 -13.54 10.61
N ARG A 137 6.61 -12.21 10.59
CA ARG A 137 5.85 -11.46 11.57
C ARG A 137 4.41 -11.97 11.55
N ILE A 138 4.12 -12.79 12.52
CA ILE A 138 2.78 -12.83 13.02
C ILE A 138 2.64 -11.48 13.72
N ASP A 139 1.99 -10.52 13.05
CA ASP A 139 1.67 -9.23 13.66
C ASP A 139 0.69 -9.47 14.82
N THR A 140 1.27 -9.94 15.91
CA THR A 140 0.52 -10.46 17.05
C THR A 140 -0.34 -9.37 17.66
N LEU A 141 0.20 -8.16 17.80
CA LEU A 141 -0.51 -7.04 18.41
C LEU A 141 -1.73 -6.61 17.58
N LYS A 142 -1.52 -6.34 16.28
CA LYS A 142 -2.63 -5.93 15.41
C LYS A 142 -3.64 -7.05 15.19
N ARG A 143 -3.19 -8.29 15.03
CA ARG A 143 -4.10 -9.45 14.90
C ARG A 143 -4.88 -9.72 16.18
N GLU A 144 -4.25 -9.57 17.34
CA GLU A 144 -4.94 -9.68 18.63
C GLU A 144 -5.99 -8.58 18.78
N TYR A 145 -5.65 -7.34 18.40
CA TYR A 145 -6.62 -6.24 18.37
C TYR A 145 -7.81 -6.58 17.45
N ASP A 146 -7.55 -6.98 16.21
CA ASP A 146 -8.57 -7.33 15.24
C ASP A 146 -9.45 -8.51 15.75
N ALA A 147 -8.85 -9.51 16.41
CA ALA A 147 -9.56 -10.63 17.01
C ALA A 147 -10.47 -10.20 18.18
N LEU A 148 -9.99 -9.31 19.05
CA LEU A 148 -10.78 -8.77 20.16
C LEU A 148 -11.95 -7.92 19.66
N VAL A 149 -11.72 -7.08 18.67
CA VAL A 149 -12.78 -6.27 18.04
C VAL A 149 -13.81 -7.15 17.36
N LYS A 150 -13.38 -8.18 16.63
CA LYS A 150 -14.26 -9.17 16.01
C LYS A 150 -15.06 -9.98 17.06
N GLY A 151 -14.41 -10.39 18.14
CA GLY A 151 -15.05 -11.09 19.26
C GLY A 151 -16.12 -10.24 19.96
N ALA A 152 -15.98 -8.90 19.92
CA ALA A 152 -16.98 -7.95 20.41
C ALA A 152 -18.13 -7.68 19.39
N GLY A 153 -18.16 -8.40 18.27
CA GLY A 153 -19.23 -8.33 17.27
C GLY A 153 -19.00 -7.29 16.15
N TYR A 154 -17.87 -6.63 16.12
CA TYR A 154 -17.56 -5.67 15.04
C TYR A 154 -16.68 -6.33 13.97
N VAL A 155 -17.22 -6.46 12.77
CA VAL A 155 -16.51 -7.01 11.61
C VAL A 155 -16.28 -5.90 10.59
N TRP A 156 -15.04 -5.75 10.17
CA TRP A 156 -14.64 -4.81 9.13
C TRP A 156 -13.87 -5.56 8.03
N SER A 157 -14.06 -5.12 6.79
CA SER A 157 -13.33 -5.63 5.63
C SER A 157 -12.97 -4.49 4.68
N HIS A 158 -11.85 -4.59 4.02
CA HIS A 158 -11.52 -3.67 2.94
C HIS A 158 -12.45 -3.91 1.75
N PRO A 159 -12.89 -2.84 1.06
CA PRO A 159 -13.80 -2.98 -0.08
C PRO A 159 -13.17 -3.64 -1.31
N GLY A 160 -11.83 -3.62 -1.39
CA GLY A 160 -11.08 -4.10 -2.55
C GLY A 160 -10.09 -5.21 -2.23
N LEU A 161 -9.18 -5.46 -3.18
CA LEU A 161 -8.18 -6.52 -3.12
C LEU A 161 -6.87 -6.00 -2.52
N HIS A 162 -6.32 -6.69 -1.52
CA HIS A 162 -4.95 -6.40 -1.11
C HIS A 162 -3.95 -6.85 -2.18
N GLU A 163 -2.99 -5.99 -2.50
CA GLU A 163 -1.94 -6.29 -3.49
C GLU A 163 -1.17 -7.58 -3.16
N LYS A 164 -1.00 -7.90 -1.88
CA LYS A 164 -0.35 -9.13 -1.42
C LYS A 164 -1.07 -10.41 -1.82
N ASP A 165 -2.38 -10.32 -2.11
CA ASP A 165 -3.23 -11.45 -2.48
C ASP A 165 -3.30 -11.62 -4.01
N LEU A 166 -2.86 -10.62 -4.78
CA LEU A 166 -2.85 -10.65 -6.24
C LEU A 166 -2.06 -11.85 -6.82
N PRO A 167 -0.89 -12.26 -6.28
CA PRO A 167 -0.17 -13.45 -6.74
C PRO A 167 -0.96 -14.75 -6.61
N GLY A 168 -1.91 -14.82 -5.69
CA GLY A 168 -2.81 -15.97 -5.53
C GLY A 168 -3.91 -16.04 -6.58
N LEU A 169 -4.28 -14.90 -7.16
CA LEU A 169 -5.27 -14.79 -8.23
C LEU A 169 -4.62 -14.88 -9.62
N LEU A 170 -3.41 -14.34 -9.75
CA LEU A 170 -2.66 -14.27 -10.99
C LEU A 170 -1.19 -14.55 -10.72
N LYS A 171 -0.68 -15.65 -11.26
CA LYS A 171 0.74 -15.98 -11.13
C LYS A 171 1.60 -14.86 -11.72
N PRO A 172 2.55 -14.29 -10.96
CA PRO A 172 3.45 -13.27 -11.48
C PRO A 172 4.36 -13.82 -12.58
N ASP A 173 4.73 -12.94 -13.50
CA ASP A 173 5.71 -13.26 -14.54
C ASP A 173 7.13 -13.22 -13.98
N PHE A 174 7.39 -12.32 -13.02
CA PHE A 174 8.69 -12.18 -12.38
C PHE A 174 8.54 -11.67 -10.94
N ILE A 175 9.38 -12.15 -10.04
CA ILE A 175 9.50 -11.68 -8.65
C ILE A 175 10.97 -11.35 -8.38
N MET A 176 11.21 -10.13 -7.91
CA MET A 176 12.52 -9.68 -7.47
C MET A 176 12.53 -9.58 -5.95
N PRO A 177 13.18 -10.51 -5.24
CA PRO A 177 13.28 -10.48 -3.79
C PRO A 177 14.32 -9.46 -3.32
N VAL A 178 13.95 -8.67 -2.32
CA VAL A 178 14.80 -7.66 -1.68
C VAL A 178 14.83 -7.93 -0.18
N GLY A 179 15.94 -8.37 0.33
CA GLY A 179 16.09 -8.76 1.74
C GLY A 179 17.00 -9.99 1.88
N PRO A 180 16.89 -10.74 2.95
CA PRO A 180 16.00 -10.52 4.10
C PRO A 180 16.41 -9.33 4.97
N PHE A 181 15.45 -8.81 5.73
CA PHE A 181 15.63 -7.77 6.74
C PHE A 181 15.22 -8.33 8.11
N ARG A 182 15.82 -7.79 9.16
CA ARG A 182 15.43 -8.07 10.55
C ARG A 182 15.22 -6.74 11.25
N GLU A 183 14.13 -6.62 11.97
CA GLU A 183 13.75 -5.42 12.71
C GLU A 183 13.39 -5.80 14.15
N THR A 184 13.60 -4.83 15.03
CA THR A 184 13.16 -4.87 16.42
C THR A 184 12.49 -3.54 16.73
N LEU A 185 11.32 -3.59 17.34
CA LEU A 185 10.66 -2.38 17.85
C LEU A 185 10.05 -2.64 19.23
N LEU A 186 9.86 -1.56 20.00
CA LEU A 186 9.06 -1.62 21.21
C LEU A 186 7.58 -1.71 20.84
N ALA A 187 6.87 -2.63 21.48
CA ALA A 187 5.43 -2.82 21.28
C ALA A 187 4.63 -1.55 21.59
N ASP A 188 5.17 -0.68 22.45
CA ASP A 188 4.58 0.61 22.79
C ASP A 188 4.31 1.46 21.54
N ALA A 189 5.21 1.47 20.56
CA ALA A 189 5.00 2.19 19.29
C ALA A 189 3.74 1.68 18.55
N THR A 190 3.56 0.35 18.45
CA THR A 190 2.36 -0.23 17.83
C THR A 190 1.11 0.00 18.69
N LEU A 191 1.23 -0.02 20.03
CA LEU A 191 0.12 0.31 20.93
C LEU A 191 -0.34 1.76 20.71
N ASP A 192 0.59 2.71 20.59
CA ASP A 192 0.28 4.11 20.31
C ASP A 192 -0.37 4.30 18.93
N GLU A 193 0.08 3.58 17.91
CA GLU A 193 -0.57 3.57 16.59
C GLU A 193 -2.00 3.05 16.66
N LEU A 194 -2.24 1.96 17.40
CA LEU A 194 -3.57 1.41 17.60
C LEU A 194 -4.47 2.39 18.37
N ASP A 195 -3.98 3.02 19.41
CA ASP A 195 -4.71 4.04 20.18
C ASP A 195 -5.12 5.24 19.34
N ARG A 196 -4.24 5.70 18.47
CA ARG A 196 -4.48 6.82 17.54
C ARG A 196 -5.37 6.42 16.37
N ARG A 197 -5.78 5.15 16.29
CA ARG A 197 -6.59 4.60 15.17
C ARG A 197 -6.00 4.93 13.80
N THR A 198 -4.71 4.67 13.64
CA THR A 198 -4.00 5.01 12.41
C THR A 198 -4.39 4.10 11.24
N TYR A 199 -4.92 2.90 11.52
CA TYR A 199 -5.33 1.93 10.52
C TYR A 199 -6.79 2.12 10.08
N SER A 200 -7.05 2.05 8.77
CA SER A 200 -8.41 2.21 8.22
C SER A 200 -9.42 1.21 8.82
N SER A 201 -8.97 0.02 9.19
CA SER A 201 -9.80 -0.99 9.88
C SER A 201 -10.31 -0.56 11.26
N GLN A 202 -9.78 0.53 11.83
CA GLN A 202 -10.12 1.00 13.16
C GLN A 202 -11.05 2.22 13.16
N TRP A 203 -11.18 2.89 12.00
CA TRP A 203 -11.79 4.22 11.93
C TRP A 203 -13.24 4.26 12.42
N ASP A 204 -13.98 3.21 12.11
CA ASP A 204 -15.41 3.12 12.44
C ASP A 204 -15.69 2.13 13.60
N VAL A 205 -14.64 1.64 14.28
CA VAL A 205 -14.80 0.81 15.48
C VAL A 205 -15.39 1.67 16.59
N PRO A 206 -16.53 1.27 17.21
CA PRO A 206 -17.11 2.00 18.32
C PRO A 206 -16.11 2.19 19.48
N ASP A 207 -16.14 3.35 20.13
CA ASP A 207 -15.16 3.73 21.17
C ASP A 207 -15.12 2.74 22.33
N GLU A 208 -16.27 2.19 22.73
CA GLU A 208 -16.34 1.19 23.80
C GLU A 208 -15.65 -0.11 23.41
N ILE A 209 -15.86 -0.59 22.17
CA ILE A 209 -15.20 -1.81 21.66
C ILE A 209 -13.69 -1.58 21.55
N HIS A 210 -13.29 -0.43 21.00
CA HIS A 210 -11.88 -0.06 20.90
C HIS A 210 -11.19 -0.04 22.26
N ARG A 211 -11.77 0.64 23.25
CA ARG A 211 -11.24 0.72 24.61
C ARG A 211 -11.09 -0.66 25.26
N LYS A 212 -12.13 -1.49 25.15
CA LYS A 212 -12.11 -2.88 25.67
C LYS A 212 -11.06 -3.76 25.01
N ALA A 213 -10.79 -3.55 23.72
CA ALA A 213 -9.75 -4.28 22.99
C ALA A 213 -8.34 -3.81 23.39
N MET A 214 -8.14 -2.51 23.63
CA MET A 214 -6.83 -1.95 23.98
C MET A 214 -6.36 -2.28 25.39
N GLU A 215 -7.27 -2.44 26.34
CA GLU A 215 -6.93 -2.72 27.74
C GLU A 215 -6.06 -3.97 27.95
N PRO A 216 -6.47 -5.18 27.48
CA PRO A 216 -5.66 -6.39 27.62
C PRO A 216 -4.37 -6.33 26.78
N LEU A 217 -4.37 -5.63 25.65
CA LEU A 217 -3.18 -5.47 24.82
C LEU A 217 -2.11 -4.64 25.54
N ARG A 218 -2.48 -3.52 26.16
CA ARG A 218 -1.55 -2.72 26.95
C ARG A 218 -0.99 -3.53 28.14
N ALA A 219 -1.83 -4.27 28.85
CA ALA A 219 -1.39 -5.12 29.96
C ALA A 219 -0.41 -6.20 29.52
N LYS A 220 -0.60 -6.77 28.32
CA LYS A 220 0.22 -7.85 27.80
C LYS A 220 1.53 -7.38 27.16
N TRP A 221 1.50 -6.26 26.42
CA TRP A 221 2.56 -5.88 25.49
C TRP A 221 3.41 -4.69 25.90
N ARG A 222 2.96 -3.86 26.84
CA ARG A 222 3.70 -2.67 27.28
C ARG A 222 5.14 -3.01 27.70
N GLY A 223 6.11 -2.27 27.19
CA GLY A 223 7.53 -2.44 27.48
C GLY A 223 8.18 -3.70 26.87
N LYS A 224 7.49 -4.44 26.02
CA LYS A 224 8.05 -5.63 25.34
C LYS A 224 8.62 -5.26 23.97
N GLU A 225 9.68 -5.97 23.60
CA GLU A 225 10.22 -5.93 22.25
C GLU A 225 9.51 -6.94 21.34
N ILE A 226 9.30 -6.53 20.10
CA ILE A 226 8.83 -7.38 19.00
C ILE A 226 9.93 -7.46 17.97
N GLN A 227 10.33 -8.68 17.63
CA GLN A 227 11.32 -8.95 16.60
C GLN A 227 10.67 -9.72 15.46
N TRP A 228 11.03 -9.39 14.22
CA TRP A 228 10.59 -10.14 13.04
C TRP A 228 11.61 -10.06 11.91
N SER A 229 11.49 -11.01 10.98
CA SER A 229 12.19 -10.94 9.71
C SER A 229 11.19 -10.82 8.55
N TYR A 230 11.63 -10.17 7.48
CA TYR A 230 10.82 -10.02 6.28
C TYR A 230 11.68 -9.89 5.03
N THR A 231 11.05 -10.22 3.90
CA THR A 231 11.57 -9.95 2.56
C THR A 231 10.55 -9.09 1.83
N LEU A 232 11.01 -8.10 1.08
CA LEU A 232 10.18 -7.36 0.16
C LEU A 232 10.28 -8.03 -1.21
N GLU A 233 9.15 -8.25 -1.85
CA GLU A 233 9.05 -8.79 -3.19
C GLU A 233 8.55 -7.69 -4.12
N VAL A 234 9.38 -7.24 -5.07
CA VAL A 234 8.88 -6.46 -6.20
C VAL A 234 8.33 -7.45 -7.20
N THR A 235 7.02 -7.48 -7.32
CA THR A 235 6.29 -8.52 -8.06
C THR A 235 5.72 -7.92 -9.34
N PHE A 236 6.06 -8.51 -10.48
CA PHE A 236 5.75 -7.99 -11.81
C PHE A 236 4.79 -8.89 -12.57
N TRP A 237 3.89 -8.25 -13.32
CA TRP A 237 3.00 -8.86 -14.30
C TRP A 237 3.10 -8.11 -15.61
N ARG A 238 3.11 -8.82 -16.72
CA ARG A 238 2.87 -8.20 -18.03
C ARG A 238 1.44 -7.66 -18.07
N TRP A 239 1.26 -6.51 -18.69
CA TRP A 239 -0.03 -5.82 -18.68
C TRP A 239 -1.19 -6.68 -19.21
N GLU A 240 -0.94 -7.56 -20.19
CA GLU A 240 -1.94 -8.45 -20.77
C GLU A 240 -2.56 -9.38 -19.73
N ARG A 241 -1.76 -9.82 -18.77
CA ARG A 241 -2.20 -10.71 -17.71
C ARG A 241 -3.23 -10.08 -16.76
N LEU A 242 -3.19 -8.76 -16.61
CA LEU A 242 -4.17 -8.05 -15.77
C LEU A 242 -5.58 -8.19 -16.34
N LEU A 243 -5.71 -8.35 -17.67
CA LEU A 243 -7.00 -8.55 -18.31
C LEU A 243 -7.65 -9.89 -17.92
N GLU A 244 -6.86 -10.91 -17.60
CA GLU A 244 -7.36 -12.22 -17.18
C GLU A 244 -8.18 -12.11 -15.89
N ILE A 245 -7.71 -11.30 -14.90
CA ILE A 245 -8.43 -11.07 -13.64
C ILE A 245 -9.61 -10.14 -13.85
N ALA A 246 -9.40 -9.08 -14.62
CA ALA A 246 -10.40 -8.04 -14.81
C ALA A 246 -11.65 -8.59 -15.50
N THR A 247 -11.47 -9.60 -16.39
CA THR A 247 -12.54 -10.26 -17.16
C THR A 247 -13.08 -11.53 -16.50
N SER A 248 -12.38 -12.11 -15.51
CA SER A 248 -12.90 -13.25 -14.76
C SER A 248 -14.19 -12.87 -14.03
N GLN A 249 -15.22 -13.74 -14.12
CA GLN A 249 -16.59 -13.46 -13.70
C GLN A 249 -16.66 -12.76 -12.34
N ARG A 250 -17.45 -11.68 -12.28
CA ARG A 250 -17.95 -11.13 -11.00
C ARG A 250 -18.78 -12.23 -10.34
N PRO A 251 -18.48 -12.60 -9.09
CA PRO A 251 -19.30 -13.56 -8.35
C PRO A 251 -20.73 -13.05 -8.20
#